data_5195a3c7eadf240488738fa13a7e808d
#
_entry.id   5195a3c7eadf240488738fa13a7e808d
#
_cell.length_a   1.000
_cell.length_b   1.000
_cell.length_c   1.000
_cell.angle_alpha   90.00
_cell.angle_beta   90.00
_cell.angle_gamma   90.00
#
_symmetry.space_group_name_H-M   'P 1'
#
loop_
_entity.id
_entity.type
_entity.pdbx_description
1 polymer ?
#
loop_
_entity_poly.entity_id
_entity_poly.type
_entity_poly.pdbx_seq_one_letter_code
_entity_poly.pdbx_strand_id
1 'polypeptide(L)'
;MLNETVPMKIYRKSSIRPLMMGFFLLFALSGCAVAVGALGTLGSGVAGGAEYFASTPVAKTVSYDYDRVKKALLVTLCKMVIDVEKVKKIENGEKIFATADDLEVVIKLKKITSKLTRIEIKAGEGMVKRDEATATEIVQRTTKAAAKLIT
;
A
#
# COMPACT_ATOMS: atom_id res chain seq x y z
N MET A 1 21.05 75.07 41.22
CA MET A 1 22.25 74.34 40.83
C MET A 1 21.85 72.96 40.42
N LEU A 2 22.32 72.59 39.28
CA LEU A 2 22.32 71.25 38.65
C LEU A 2 21.00 70.70 38.13
N ASN A 3 20.91 70.95 36.93
CA ASN A 3 20.12 70.40 35.85
C ASN A 3 20.56 68.97 35.59
N GLU A 4 19.69 67.96 35.73
CA GLU A 4 19.96 66.65 35.15
C GLU A 4 18.87 66.31 34.15
N THR A 5 19.25 66.43 32.91
CA THR A 5 18.52 65.99 31.75
C THR A 5 18.48 64.46 31.71
N VAL A 6 17.30 63.89 31.85
CA VAL A 6 17.03 62.46 31.62
C VAL A 6 17.01 62.18 30.15
N PRO A 7 17.82 61.31 29.61
CA PRO A 7 17.77 60.97 28.17
C PRO A 7 16.54 60.08 27.90
N MET A 8 15.69 60.56 27.02
CA MET A 8 14.53 59.87 26.44
C MET A 8 14.96 58.57 25.76
N LYS A 9 14.64 57.48 26.38
CA LYS A 9 14.91 56.12 25.83
C LYS A 9 14.02 55.91 24.59
N ILE A 10 14.61 56.03 23.42
CA ILE A 10 13.99 55.75 22.15
C ILE A 10 13.55 54.27 22.15
N TYR A 11 12.24 54.07 22.28
CA TYR A 11 11.63 52.77 22.11
C TYR A 11 11.72 52.36 20.62
N ARG A 12 12.74 51.57 20.32
CA ARG A 12 12.93 50.98 19.00
C ARG A 12 11.84 49.93 18.78
N LYS A 13 10.77 50.36 18.14
CA LYS A 13 9.69 49.51 17.68
C LYS A 13 10.28 48.44 16.75
N SER A 14 10.65 47.28 17.31
CA SER A 14 11.22 46.20 16.55
C SER A 14 10.19 45.71 15.54
N SER A 15 10.54 45.85 14.30
CA SER A 15 9.80 45.42 13.14
C SER A 15 9.80 43.89 13.07
N ILE A 16 9.02 43.25 13.94
CA ILE A 16 8.84 41.77 13.96
C ILE A 16 7.90 41.33 12.83
N ARG A 17 7.14 42.28 12.26
CA ARG A 17 6.16 42.03 11.20
C ARG A 17 6.73 41.41 9.90
N PRO A 18 7.89 41.85 9.36
CA PRO A 18 8.42 41.22 8.16
C PRO A 18 9.04 39.85 8.41
N LEU A 19 9.53 39.57 9.64
CA LEU A 19 10.14 38.28 9.99
C LEU A 19 9.09 37.17 10.10
N MET A 20 7.94 37.48 10.67
CA MET A 20 6.80 36.53 10.77
C MET A 20 6.19 36.22 9.40
N MET A 21 6.17 37.20 8.51
CA MET A 21 5.62 37.02 7.16
C MET A 21 6.53 36.18 6.27
N GLY A 22 7.87 36.27 6.45
CA GLY A 22 8.86 35.43 5.78
C GLY A 22 8.80 33.97 6.24
N PHE A 23 8.55 33.74 7.53
CA PHE A 23 8.44 32.40 8.08
C PHE A 23 7.19 31.68 7.61
N PHE A 24 6.06 32.43 7.45
CA PHE A 24 4.81 31.88 6.93
C PHE A 24 4.90 31.53 5.43
N LEU A 25 5.68 32.29 4.66
CA LEU A 25 5.89 32.02 3.22
C LEU A 25 6.75 30.78 2.97
N LEU A 26 7.73 30.50 3.86
CA LEU A 26 8.55 29.28 3.79
C LEU A 26 7.76 28.00 4.11
N PHE A 27 6.73 28.10 4.96
CA PHE A 27 5.86 26.97 5.28
C PHE A 27 4.88 26.63 4.14
N ALA A 28 4.53 27.62 3.30
CA ALA A 28 3.61 27.39 2.18
C ALA A 28 4.26 26.63 0.99
N LEU A 29 5.59 26.64 0.87
CA LEU A 29 6.30 25.92 -0.20
C LEU A 29 6.64 24.46 0.14
N SER A 30 6.59 24.06 1.40
CA SER A 30 6.83 22.67 1.82
C SER A 30 5.60 21.76 1.71
N GLY A 31 4.46 22.29 1.34
CA GLY A 31 3.18 21.56 1.31
C GLY A 31 2.94 20.64 0.12
N CYS A 32 3.79 20.65 -0.90
CA CYS A 32 3.54 19.86 -2.11
C CYS A 32 4.15 18.45 -2.14
N ALA A 33 5.04 18.11 -1.21
CA ALA A 33 5.73 16.81 -1.25
C ALA A 33 4.98 15.67 -0.52
N VAL A 34 4.01 16.01 0.34
CA VAL A 34 3.27 15.00 1.14
C VAL A 34 1.97 14.54 0.47
N ALA A 35 1.45 15.31 -0.50
CA ALA A 35 0.15 15.01 -1.13
C ALA A 35 0.18 13.86 -2.14
N VAL A 36 1.35 13.49 -2.68
CA VAL A 36 1.45 12.42 -3.70
C VAL A 36 1.45 11.02 -3.06
N GLY A 37 1.86 10.90 -1.80
CA GLY A 37 1.81 9.63 -1.07
C GLY A 37 0.43 9.29 -0.50
N ALA A 38 -0.44 10.29 -0.31
CA ALA A 38 -1.73 10.10 0.37
C ALA A 38 -2.90 9.75 -0.57
N LEU A 39 -2.77 9.96 -1.88
CA LEU A 39 -3.86 9.67 -2.83
C LEU A 39 -3.93 8.20 -3.26
N GLY A 40 -2.95 7.36 -2.86
CA GLY A 40 -2.96 5.93 -3.11
C GLY A 40 -3.72 5.09 -2.07
N THR A 41 -4.13 5.68 -0.96
CA THR A 41 -4.71 4.96 0.18
C THR A 41 -6.10 5.40 0.62
N LEU A 42 -6.83 6.16 -0.22
CA LEU A 42 -8.23 6.52 0.05
C LEU A 42 -9.16 5.31 -0.15
N GLY A 43 -9.00 4.30 0.68
CA GLY A 43 -9.85 3.11 0.65
C GLY A 43 -9.81 2.25 1.89
N SER A 44 -9.01 2.57 2.89
CA SER A 44 -9.06 1.83 4.15
C SER A 44 -8.68 2.73 5.30
N GLY A 45 -9.61 2.89 6.24
CA GLY A 45 -9.55 3.75 7.40
C GLY A 45 -8.21 3.69 8.14
N VAL A 46 -7.62 4.86 8.29
CA VAL A 46 -6.42 5.06 9.10
C VAL A 46 -6.83 5.05 10.57
N ALA A 47 -6.91 3.86 11.15
CA ALA A 47 -6.97 3.70 12.59
C ALA A 47 -6.32 2.37 12.97
N GLY A 48 -5.03 2.39 13.21
CA GLY A 48 -4.31 1.23 13.70
C GLY A 48 -2.84 1.32 13.32
N GLY A 49 -1.97 1.37 14.32
CA GLY A 49 -0.54 1.55 14.18
C GLY A 49 0.18 0.53 13.30
N ALA A 50 1.49 0.52 13.37
CA ALA A 50 2.42 -0.27 12.54
C ALA A 50 2.01 -1.75 12.28
N GLU A 51 1.22 -2.37 13.15
CA GLU A 51 0.71 -3.73 12.99
C GLU A 51 -0.28 -3.89 11.81
N TYR A 52 -1.04 -2.84 11.46
CA TYR A 52 -1.96 -2.92 10.33
C TYR A 52 -1.22 -3.02 8.98
N PHE A 53 -0.13 -2.28 8.83
CA PHE A 53 0.74 -2.40 7.66
C PHE A 53 1.41 -3.77 7.59
N ALA A 54 1.68 -4.36 8.77
CA ALA A 54 2.26 -5.68 8.86
C ALA A 54 1.36 -6.80 8.30
N SER A 55 0.05 -6.63 8.12
CA SER A 55 -0.88 -7.66 7.65
C SER A 55 -1.51 -7.43 6.26
N THR A 56 -1.10 -6.39 5.53
CA THR A 56 -1.69 -6.07 4.22
C THR A 56 -1.25 -7.07 3.15
N PRO A 57 -2.17 -7.77 2.49
CA PRO A 57 -1.84 -8.66 1.39
C PRO A 57 -1.37 -7.87 0.17
N VAL A 58 -0.50 -8.45 -0.64
CA VAL A 58 -0.25 -7.94 -1.99
C VAL A 58 -1.52 -8.14 -2.81
N ALA A 59 -2.14 -7.07 -3.26
CA ALA A 59 -3.41 -7.11 -3.95
C ALA A 59 -3.33 -6.45 -5.33
N LYS A 60 -3.96 -7.09 -6.33
CA LYS A 60 -4.08 -6.56 -7.69
C LYS A 60 -5.42 -6.91 -8.28
N THR A 61 -6.06 -5.93 -8.91
CA THR A 61 -7.24 -6.15 -9.73
C THR A 61 -6.84 -6.22 -11.21
N VAL A 62 -7.32 -7.26 -11.89
CA VAL A 62 -7.00 -7.53 -13.30
C VAL A 62 -8.26 -7.56 -14.14
N SER A 63 -8.18 -7.06 -15.38
CA SER A 63 -9.31 -6.96 -16.30
C SER A 63 -9.49 -8.25 -17.10
N TYR A 64 -9.62 -9.36 -16.38
CA TYR A 64 -9.89 -10.69 -16.91
C TYR A 64 -11.00 -11.34 -16.09
N ASP A 65 -11.74 -12.28 -16.74
CA ASP A 65 -12.76 -13.08 -16.08
C ASP A 65 -12.14 -14.01 -15.00
N TYR A 66 -12.96 -14.41 -14.05
CA TYR A 66 -12.55 -15.20 -12.90
C TYR A 66 -11.92 -16.55 -13.29
N ASP A 67 -12.52 -17.28 -14.22
CA ASP A 67 -12.08 -18.64 -14.58
C ASP A 67 -10.71 -18.59 -15.29
N ARG A 68 -10.50 -17.56 -16.09
CA ARG A 68 -9.23 -17.32 -16.76
C ARG A 68 -8.13 -17.00 -15.76
N VAL A 69 -8.39 -16.11 -14.80
CA VAL A 69 -7.41 -15.77 -13.76
C VAL A 69 -7.12 -16.98 -12.88
N LYS A 70 -8.14 -17.78 -12.53
CA LYS A 70 -7.97 -19.01 -11.77
C LYS A 70 -7.08 -20.02 -12.51
N LYS A 71 -7.32 -20.27 -13.78
CA LYS A 71 -6.47 -21.14 -14.62
C LYS A 71 -5.03 -20.62 -14.67
N ALA A 72 -4.85 -19.32 -14.92
CA ALA A 72 -3.53 -18.69 -14.94
C ALA A 72 -2.80 -18.81 -13.62
N LEU A 73 -3.51 -18.65 -12.49
CA LEU A 73 -2.94 -18.81 -11.17
C LEU A 73 -2.46 -20.25 -10.92
N LEU A 74 -3.30 -21.24 -11.18
CA LEU A 74 -2.92 -22.65 -10.98
C LEU A 74 -1.70 -23.03 -11.82
N VAL A 75 -1.64 -22.59 -13.08
CA VAL A 75 -0.45 -22.80 -13.94
C VAL A 75 0.78 -22.09 -13.36
N THR A 76 0.60 -20.90 -12.78
CA THR A 76 1.69 -20.14 -12.18
C THR A 76 2.22 -20.84 -10.94
N LEU A 77 1.35 -21.31 -10.05
CA LEU A 77 1.74 -22.04 -8.83
C LEU A 77 2.50 -23.30 -9.19
N CYS A 78 2.00 -24.08 -10.14
CA CYS A 78 2.69 -25.27 -10.61
C CYS A 78 4.10 -24.97 -11.17
N LYS A 79 4.27 -23.89 -11.95
CA LYS A 79 5.58 -23.48 -12.47
C LYS A 79 6.54 -22.95 -11.42
N MET A 80 6.02 -22.48 -10.31
CA MET A 80 6.82 -21.99 -9.16
C MET A 80 7.05 -23.06 -8.11
N VAL A 81 6.62 -24.31 -8.36
CA VAL A 81 6.71 -25.44 -7.43
C VAL A 81 6.03 -25.11 -6.09
N ILE A 82 4.85 -24.51 -6.18
CA ILE A 82 4.01 -24.15 -5.02
C ILE A 82 2.84 -25.15 -5.00
N ASP A 83 2.78 -25.96 -3.96
CA ASP A 83 1.77 -27.00 -3.81
C ASP A 83 0.48 -26.48 -3.21
N VAL A 84 -0.64 -26.73 -3.88
CA VAL A 84 -1.97 -26.36 -3.41
C VAL A 84 -2.50 -27.39 -2.44
N GLU A 85 -2.64 -27.01 -1.16
CA GLU A 85 -3.12 -27.92 -0.11
C GLU A 85 -4.63 -27.92 0.00
N LYS A 86 -5.25 -26.74 -0.06
CA LYS A 86 -6.68 -26.58 0.22
C LYS A 86 -7.30 -25.43 -0.52
N VAL A 87 -8.51 -25.64 -1.01
CA VAL A 87 -9.35 -24.59 -1.60
C VAL A 87 -10.64 -24.47 -0.80
N LYS A 88 -10.96 -23.26 -0.34
CA LYS A 88 -12.22 -22.93 0.34
C LYS A 88 -13.00 -21.94 -0.49
N LYS A 89 -14.28 -22.20 -0.69
CA LYS A 89 -15.21 -21.22 -1.26
C LYS A 89 -15.41 -20.07 -0.26
N ILE A 90 -15.40 -18.86 -0.75
CA ILE A 90 -15.73 -17.65 -0.01
C ILE A 90 -16.79 -16.87 -0.79
N GLU A 91 -17.34 -15.83 -0.19
CA GLU A 91 -18.26 -14.94 -0.88
C GLU A 91 -17.58 -14.33 -2.13
N ASN A 92 -18.20 -14.56 -3.28
CA ASN A 92 -17.74 -14.11 -4.59
C ASN A 92 -16.36 -14.61 -5.02
N GLY A 93 -15.93 -15.80 -4.56
CA GLY A 93 -14.65 -16.34 -4.98
C GLY A 93 -14.13 -17.53 -4.20
N GLU A 94 -12.81 -17.67 -4.16
CA GLU A 94 -12.14 -18.78 -3.49
C GLU A 94 -10.92 -18.28 -2.71
N LYS A 95 -10.64 -18.98 -1.61
CA LYS A 95 -9.41 -18.86 -0.83
C LYS A 95 -8.59 -20.13 -0.99
N ILE A 96 -7.40 -20.01 -1.52
CA ILE A 96 -6.47 -21.09 -1.82
C ILE A 96 -5.35 -21.03 -0.79
N PHE A 97 -5.05 -22.15 -0.17
CA PHE A 97 -3.93 -22.35 0.72
C PHE A 97 -2.92 -23.20 -0.02
N ALA A 98 -1.68 -22.76 -0.05
CA ALA A 98 -0.60 -23.40 -0.76
C ALA A 98 0.70 -23.26 0.05
N THR A 99 1.65 -24.14 -0.20
CA THR A 99 2.94 -24.16 0.50
C THR A 99 4.07 -24.25 -0.53
N ALA A 100 5.13 -23.51 -0.30
CA ALA A 100 6.37 -23.57 -1.07
C ALA A 100 7.52 -23.74 -0.08
N ASP A 101 8.09 -24.94 0.00
CA ASP A 101 9.01 -25.33 1.06
C ASP A 101 8.42 -25.03 2.45
N ASP A 102 9.04 -24.12 3.23
CA ASP A 102 8.55 -23.71 4.56
C ASP A 102 7.65 -22.45 4.51
N LEU A 103 7.31 -21.98 3.31
CA LEU A 103 6.56 -20.75 3.11
C LEU A 103 5.07 -21.02 2.92
N GLU A 104 4.24 -20.53 3.83
CA GLU A 104 2.79 -20.53 3.64
C GLU A 104 2.35 -19.45 2.64
N VAL A 105 1.53 -19.84 1.65
CA VAL A 105 0.96 -18.91 0.67
C VAL A 105 -0.56 -18.97 0.74
N VAL A 106 -1.16 -17.85 1.09
CA VAL A 106 -2.63 -17.70 1.15
C VAL A 106 -3.08 -16.77 0.06
N ILE A 107 -3.87 -17.29 -0.87
CA ILE A 107 -4.36 -16.56 -2.04
C ILE A 107 -5.88 -16.42 -1.95
N LYS A 108 -6.40 -15.21 -2.13
CA LYS A 108 -7.83 -14.97 -2.30
C LYS A 108 -8.08 -14.48 -3.71
N LEU A 109 -8.93 -15.19 -4.43
CA LEU A 109 -9.47 -14.77 -5.70
C LEU A 109 -10.92 -14.32 -5.51
N LYS A 110 -11.22 -13.08 -5.89
CA LYS A 110 -12.59 -12.52 -5.82
C LYS A 110 -13.03 -12.04 -7.19
N LYS A 111 -14.20 -12.50 -7.60
CA LYS A 111 -14.90 -11.97 -8.76
C LYS A 111 -15.53 -10.63 -8.40
N ILE A 112 -15.08 -9.55 -9.02
CA ILE A 112 -15.63 -8.20 -8.80
C ILE A 112 -16.75 -7.94 -9.81
N THR A 113 -16.50 -8.25 -11.09
CA THR A 113 -17.50 -8.23 -12.16
C THR A 113 -17.26 -9.41 -13.09
N SER A 114 -18.05 -9.53 -14.17
CA SER A 114 -17.81 -10.55 -15.19
C SER A 114 -16.44 -10.48 -15.87
N LYS A 115 -15.81 -9.30 -15.86
CA LYS A 115 -14.52 -9.04 -16.55
C LYS A 115 -13.43 -8.51 -15.59
N LEU A 116 -13.69 -8.46 -14.29
CA LEU A 116 -12.76 -7.96 -13.29
C LEU A 116 -12.59 -8.97 -12.16
N THR A 117 -11.37 -9.35 -11.90
CA THR A 117 -11.00 -10.27 -10.82
C THR A 117 -9.95 -9.63 -9.93
N ARG A 118 -10.13 -9.72 -8.63
CA ARG A 118 -9.15 -9.27 -7.63
C ARG A 118 -8.38 -10.46 -7.10
N ILE A 119 -7.07 -10.34 -7.10
CA ILE A 119 -6.11 -11.29 -6.54
C ILE A 119 -5.52 -10.66 -5.29
N GLU A 120 -5.57 -11.34 -4.17
CA GLU A 120 -4.91 -10.95 -2.92
C GLU A 120 -4.03 -12.09 -2.46
N ILE A 121 -2.74 -11.85 -2.23
CA ILE A 121 -1.77 -12.87 -1.85
C ILE A 121 -1.05 -12.45 -0.58
N LYS A 122 -0.94 -13.38 0.35
CA LYS A 122 -0.05 -13.32 1.51
C LYS A 122 0.90 -14.49 1.43
N ALA A 123 2.20 -14.24 1.52
CA ALA A 123 3.22 -15.25 1.65
C ALA A 123 4.06 -14.97 2.90
N GLY A 124 4.49 -16.00 3.62
CA GLY A 124 5.32 -15.84 4.81
C GLY A 124 5.38 -17.08 5.69
N GLU A 125 6.35 -17.12 6.58
CA GLU A 125 6.45 -18.12 7.64
C GLU A 125 5.64 -17.66 8.85
N GLY A 126 4.41 -18.17 8.98
CA GLY A 126 3.50 -17.82 10.07
C GLY A 126 3.15 -16.33 10.16
N MET A 127 2.97 -15.80 11.37
CA MET A 127 2.58 -14.41 11.60
C MET A 127 3.73 -13.41 11.52
N VAL A 128 4.97 -13.85 11.60
CA VAL A 128 6.13 -12.99 11.92
C VAL A 128 6.97 -12.65 10.70
N LYS A 129 7.18 -13.57 9.79
CA LYS A 129 8.06 -13.37 8.64
C LYS A 129 7.27 -13.37 7.34
N ARG A 130 7.30 -12.23 6.65
CA ARG A 130 6.63 -12.05 5.38
C ARG A 130 7.59 -12.13 4.24
N ASP A 131 7.09 -12.68 3.17
CA ASP A 131 7.72 -12.65 1.87
C ASP A 131 6.83 -11.90 0.86
N GLU A 132 6.94 -10.59 0.89
CA GLU A 132 6.24 -9.72 -0.05
C GLU A 132 6.80 -9.89 -1.48
N ALA A 133 8.07 -10.26 -1.61
CA ALA A 133 8.71 -10.48 -2.90
C ALA A 133 8.06 -11.68 -3.61
N THR A 134 7.92 -12.81 -2.93
CA THR A 134 7.24 -13.99 -3.45
C THR A 134 5.77 -13.71 -3.76
N ALA A 135 5.04 -13.02 -2.87
CA ALA A 135 3.65 -12.65 -3.13
C ALA A 135 3.51 -11.77 -4.38
N THR A 136 4.41 -10.80 -4.56
CA THR A 136 4.44 -9.91 -5.73
C THR A 136 4.75 -10.68 -7.01
N GLU A 137 5.71 -11.59 -6.96
CA GLU A 137 6.10 -12.43 -8.10
C GLU A 137 4.94 -13.31 -8.57
N ILE A 138 4.21 -13.94 -7.65
CA ILE A 138 3.04 -14.75 -7.98
C ILE A 138 1.97 -13.89 -8.69
N VAL A 139 1.68 -12.68 -8.17
CA VAL A 139 0.72 -11.76 -8.78
C VAL A 139 1.15 -11.37 -10.19
N GLN A 140 2.42 -11.04 -10.40
CA GLN A 140 2.95 -10.62 -11.70
C GLN A 140 2.91 -11.75 -12.72
N ARG A 141 3.38 -12.95 -12.34
CA ARG A 141 3.38 -14.13 -13.22
C ARG A 141 1.97 -14.55 -13.57
N THR A 142 1.05 -14.56 -12.60
CA THR A 142 -0.37 -14.85 -12.84
C THR A 142 -0.99 -13.86 -13.83
N THR A 143 -0.71 -12.57 -13.66
CA THR A 143 -1.21 -11.54 -14.58
C THR A 143 -0.67 -11.75 -16.01
N LYS A 144 0.63 -12.02 -16.15
CA LYS A 144 1.26 -12.32 -17.46
C LYS A 144 0.69 -13.60 -18.07
N ALA A 145 0.46 -14.64 -17.28
CA ALA A 145 -0.14 -15.88 -17.74
C ALA A 145 -1.59 -15.67 -18.18
N ALA A 146 -2.38 -14.91 -17.42
CA ALA A 146 -3.75 -14.56 -17.80
C ALA A 146 -3.80 -13.76 -19.10
N ALA A 147 -2.83 -12.88 -19.35
CA ALA A 147 -2.74 -12.17 -20.64
C ALA A 147 -2.49 -13.12 -21.83
N LYS A 148 -1.69 -14.17 -21.65
CA LYS A 148 -1.34 -15.13 -22.70
C LYS A 148 -2.44 -16.16 -23.01
N LEU A 149 -3.36 -16.39 -22.07
CA LEU A 149 -4.49 -17.32 -22.25
C LEU A 149 -5.60 -16.72 -23.15
N ILE A 150 -5.27 -15.74 -24.01
CA ILE A 150 -6.18 -15.25 -25.04
C ILE A 150 -6.26 -16.31 -26.14
N THR A 151 -7.27 -17.11 -26.04
CA THR A 151 -7.81 -17.82 -27.23
C THR A 151 -9.26 -18.06 -27.00
#